data_1a173110ea4b9acd67c3a40b4218f8e8
#
_entry.id   1a173110ea4b9acd67c3a40b4218f8e8
#
_cell.length_a   1.000
_cell.length_b   1.000
_cell.length_c   1.000
_cell.angle_alpha   90.00
_cell.angle_beta   90.00
_cell.angle_gamma   90.00
#
_symmetry.space_group_name_H-M   'P 1'
#
loop_
_entity.id
_entity.type
_entity.pdbx_description
1 polymer ?
#
loop_
_entity_poly.entity_id
_entity_poly.type
_entity_poly.pdbx_seq_one_letter_code
_entity_poly.pdbx_strand_id
1 'polypeptide(L)'
;MSTNTAALLQELTEVTGTPFSDEEVLNLLTAKLASFGDVQVDAMHNISCTFGSGYHVVLEAHWDEICFVVTGISDDGYVHFAKCGGIDPRILPGARVVVHGKRDLPGVISTLPPHLQKAEDGKKAAPIDELSIDLGLTAQAAKDLVGAGDCVTFAKHFTPLDGSRVSANCLDDRSGVAAVLLAAEQLKDVPCRVTLLFTAQEEVGTRGAKTALFDRGVDASVSVDVSFAYTPGCKARDCGVMGKGPMIGISPILDRQFSKELLDLSLIHISEPTRLRCI
;
A
#
# COMPACT_ATOMS: atom_id res chain seq x y z
N MET A 1 -13.04 11.67 -10.57
CA MET A 1 -13.26 10.99 -9.26
C MET A 1 -14.46 11.66 -8.61
N SER A 2 -15.39 10.92 -8.02
CA SER A 2 -16.47 11.53 -7.24
C SER A 2 -15.89 12.14 -5.95
N THR A 3 -16.56 13.14 -5.41
CA THR A 3 -16.14 13.76 -4.14
C THR A 3 -16.07 12.73 -3.00
N ASN A 4 -16.95 11.76 -3.01
CA ASN A 4 -16.97 10.67 -2.04
C ASN A 4 -15.72 9.75 -2.16
N THR A 5 -15.31 9.38 -3.37
CA THR A 5 -14.12 8.54 -3.60
C THR A 5 -12.83 9.25 -3.16
N ALA A 6 -12.71 10.55 -3.43
CA ALA A 6 -11.53 11.32 -3.00
C ALA A 6 -11.44 11.41 -1.47
N ALA A 7 -12.58 11.67 -0.80
CA ALA A 7 -12.62 11.70 0.67
C ALA A 7 -12.25 10.35 1.29
N LEU A 8 -12.77 9.24 0.74
CA LEU A 8 -12.43 7.89 1.20
C LEU A 8 -10.94 7.60 1.02
N LEU A 9 -10.36 7.94 -0.15
CA LEU A 9 -8.93 7.76 -0.38
C LEU A 9 -8.09 8.61 0.57
N GLN A 10 -8.48 9.85 0.82
CA GLN A 10 -7.80 10.71 1.78
C GLN A 10 -7.80 10.07 3.17
N GLU A 11 -8.95 9.65 3.67
CA GLU A 11 -9.09 9.01 4.97
C GLU A 11 -8.22 7.75 5.08
N LEU A 12 -8.22 6.90 4.04
CA LEU A 12 -7.42 5.68 4.00
C LEU A 12 -5.91 5.94 3.92
N THR A 13 -5.48 7.00 3.24
CA THR A 13 -4.05 7.28 3.03
C THR A 13 -3.41 8.16 4.12
N GLU A 14 -4.21 8.76 4.99
CA GLU A 14 -3.72 9.57 6.12
C GLU A 14 -3.41 8.74 7.37
N VAL A 15 -3.95 7.51 7.49
CA VAL A 15 -3.65 6.62 8.62
C VAL A 15 -2.41 5.78 8.38
N THR A 16 -1.65 5.55 9.44
CA THR A 16 -0.47 4.67 9.44
C THR A 16 -0.90 3.21 9.40
N GLY A 17 -0.24 2.43 8.55
CA GLY A 17 -0.46 1.00 8.46
C GLY A 17 0.79 0.30 7.94
N THR A 18 1.64 -0.15 8.85
CA THR A 18 2.88 -0.85 8.55
C THR A 18 2.95 -2.15 9.35
N PRO A 19 3.83 -3.09 9.00
CA PRO A 19 4.04 -4.30 9.82
C PRO A 19 4.47 -4.04 11.27
N PHE A 20 4.84 -2.80 11.61
CA PHE A 20 5.32 -2.41 12.95
C PHE A 20 4.35 -1.49 13.69
N SER A 21 3.42 -0.86 12.99
CA SER A 21 2.46 0.11 13.54
C SER A 21 1.20 0.09 12.69
N ASP A 22 0.14 -0.53 13.19
CA ASP A 22 -1.07 -0.82 12.42
C ASP A 22 -2.39 -0.46 13.15
N GLU A 23 -2.32 0.03 14.38
CA GLU A 23 -3.49 0.33 15.19
C GLU A 23 -4.47 1.29 14.48
N GLU A 24 -3.97 2.34 13.83
CA GLU A 24 -4.80 3.33 13.15
C GLU A 24 -5.58 2.71 11.99
N VAL A 25 -4.91 1.93 11.14
CA VAL A 25 -5.55 1.31 9.98
C VAL A 25 -6.51 0.19 10.41
N LEU A 26 -6.15 -0.61 11.41
CA LEU A 26 -7.02 -1.65 11.96
C LEU A 26 -8.32 -1.04 12.49
N ASN A 27 -8.24 0.03 13.28
CA ASN A 27 -9.39 0.74 13.82
C ASN A 27 -10.27 1.31 12.69
N LEU A 28 -9.66 1.98 11.71
CA LEU A 28 -10.38 2.56 10.58
C LEU A 28 -11.11 1.50 9.76
N LEU A 29 -10.42 0.44 9.34
CA LEU A 29 -11.00 -0.59 8.49
C LEU A 29 -12.05 -1.43 9.23
N THR A 30 -11.82 -1.75 10.50
CA THR A 30 -12.80 -2.43 11.34
C THR A 30 -14.09 -1.61 11.44
N ALA A 31 -13.98 -0.30 11.68
CA ALA A 31 -15.15 0.58 11.74
C ALA A 31 -15.91 0.65 10.41
N LYS A 32 -15.17 0.70 9.26
CA LYS A 32 -15.81 0.71 7.93
C LYS A 32 -16.51 -0.62 7.60
N LEU A 33 -15.94 -1.74 8.00
CA LEU A 33 -16.50 -3.06 7.73
C LEU A 33 -17.69 -3.42 8.63
N ALA A 34 -17.81 -2.81 9.82
CA ALA A 34 -18.87 -3.10 10.79
C ALA A 34 -20.29 -2.92 10.23
N SER A 35 -20.48 -2.13 9.17
CA SER A 35 -21.77 -1.95 8.50
C SER A 35 -22.18 -3.14 7.61
N PHE A 36 -21.27 -4.06 7.31
CA PHE A 36 -21.50 -5.22 6.44
C PHE A 36 -21.73 -6.50 7.24
N GLY A 37 -21.18 -6.63 8.44
CA GLY A 37 -21.31 -7.82 9.27
C GLY A 37 -20.25 -7.91 10.36
N ASP A 38 -20.05 -9.11 10.85
CA ASP A 38 -19.05 -9.42 11.87
C ASP A 38 -17.63 -9.27 11.30
N VAL A 39 -16.83 -8.44 11.95
CA VAL A 39 -15.44 -8.18 11.54
C VAL A 39 -14.50 -9.04 12.38
N GLN A 40 -13.62 -9.73 11.72
CA GLN A 40 -12.59 -10.56 12.34
C GLN A 40 -11.20 -10.04 11.99
N VAL A 41 -10.32 -9.99 12.99
CA VAL A 41 -8.89 -9.69 12.82
C VAL A 41 -8.12 -10.92 13.27
N ASP A 42 -7.31 -11.49 12.40
CA ASP A 42 -6.52 -12.67 12.72
C ASP A 42 -5.15 -12.33 13.35
N ALA A 43 -4.37 -13.36 13.69
CA ALA A 43 -3.05 -13.17 14.31
C ALA A 43 -2.00 -12.53 13.39
N MET A 44 -2.25 -12.46 12.08
CA MET A 44 -1.41 -11.74 11.11
C MET A 44 -1.91 -10.31 10.88
N HIS A 45 -2.99 -9.92 11.59
CA HIS A 45 -3.71 -8.66 11.43
C HIS A 45 -4.39 -8.52 10.06
N ASN A 46 -4.73 -9.65 9.40
CA ASN A 46 -5.66 -9.61 8.30
C ASN A 46 -7.06 -9.28 8.84
N ILE A 47 -7.77 -8.40 8.17
CA ILE A 47 -9.12 -7.98 8.56
C ILE A 47 -10.10 -8.60 7.57
N SER A 48 -11.11 -9.30 8.06
CA SER A 48 -12.13 -9.90 7.21
C SER A 48 -13.55 -9.63 7.71
N CYS A 49 -14.48 -9.46 6.78
CA CYS A 49 -15.89 -9.36 7.05
C CYS A 49 -16.64 -10.23 6.02
N THR A 50 -17.48 -11.14 6.50
CA THR A 50 -18.22 -12.07 5.64
C THR A 50 -19.72 -11.87 5.78
N PHE A 51 -20.42 -11.81 4.66
CA PHE A 51 -21.88 -11.72 4.60
C PHE A 51 -22.47 -12.56 3.46
N GLY A 52 -23.80 -12.74 3.45
CA GLY A 52 -24.48 -13.56 2.45
C GLY A 52 -24.28 -15.07 2.66
N SER A 53 -24.66 -15.88 1.66
CA SER A 53 -24.57 -17.35 1.71
C SER A 53 -24.48 -17.95 0.30
N GLY A 54 -24.05 -19.21 0.19
CA GLY A 54 -23.91 -19.93 -1.09
C GLY A 54 -22.50 -19.88 -1.63
N TYR A 55 -22.33 -19.69 -2.94
CA TYR A 55 -21.02 -19.62 -3.62
C TYR A 55 -20.13 -18.55 -2.99
N HIS A 56 -18.95 -18.92 -2.53
CA HIS A 56 -18.10 -18.07 -1.71
C HIS A 56 -17.07 -17.30 -2.55
N VAL A 57 -17.25 -16.00 -2.64
CA VAL A 57 -16.33 -15.07 -3.32
C VAL A 57 -15.56 -14.24 -2.30
N VAL A 58 -14.27 -14.11 -2.48
CA VAL A 58 -13.42 -13.21 -1.70
C VAL A 58 -12.98 -12.04 -2.57
N LEU A 59 -13.14 -10.82 -2.08
CA LEU A 59 -12.53 -9.61 -2.62
C LEU A 59 -11.40 -9.20 -1.69
N GLU A 60 -10.19 -9.16 -2.20
CA GLU A 60 -8.97 -8.96 -1.41
C GLU A 60 -8.22 -7.74 -1.90
N ALA A 61 -7.64 -6.97 -0.96
CA ALA A 61 -6.68 -5.90 -1.18
C ALA A 61 -5.76 -5.80 0.05
N HIS A 62 -4.51 -5.33 -0.12
CA HIS A 62 -3.65 -5.18 1.04
C HIS A 62 -3.73 -3.79 1.67
N TRP A 63 -3.57 -3.75 3.00
CA TRP A 63 -3.64 -2.50 3.75
C TRP A 63 -2.28 -1.97 4.18
N ASP A 64 -1.23 -2.78 4.14
CA ASP A 64 0.10 -2.33 4.57
C ASP A 64 0.78 -1.43 3.54
N GLU A 65 1.72 -0.67 4.03
CA GLU A 65 2.52 0.26 3.24
C GLU A 65 4.01 0.01 3.47
N ILE A 66 4.84 0.36 2.48
CA ILE A 66 6.29 0.38 2.62
C ILE A 66 6.73 1.34 3.72
N CYS A 67 7.73 0.94 4.49
CA CYS A 67 8.23 1.74 5.60
C CYS A 67 9.75 1.51 5.82
N PHE A 68 10.27 2.14 6.83
CA PHE A 68 11.63 1.88 7.32
C PHE A 68 11.59 1.47 8.79
N VAL A 69 12.67 0.87 9.25
CA VAL A 69 12.89 0.53 10.64
C VAL A 69 14.18 1.15 11.11
N VAL A 70 14.17 1.75 12.29
CA VAL A 70 15.36 2.31 12.92
C VAL A 70 16.35 1.20 13.27
N THR A 71 17.59 1.34 12.84
CA THR A 71 18.68 0.40 13.15
C THR A 71 19.64 0.92 14.21
N GLY A 72 19.68 2.22 14.42
CA GLY A 72 20.52 2.85 15.43
C GLY A 72 20.53 4.37 15.36
N ILE A 73 21.26 5.01 16.27
CA ILE A 73 21.45 6.45 16.33
C ILE A 73 22.94 6.74 16.48
N SER A 74 23.47 7.62 15.61
CA SER A 74 24.86 8.04 15.66
C SER A 74 25.17 8.88 16.91
N ASP A 75 26.47 9.10 17.17
CA ASP A 75 26.90 9.98 18.26
C ASP A 75 26.62 11.47 17.98
N ASP A 76 26.29 11.82 16.75
CA ASP A 76 25.84 13.15 16.35
C ASP A 76 24.31 13.31 16.33
N GLY A 77 23.54 12.23 16.61
CA GLY A 77 22.08 12.26 16.72
C GLY A 77 21.32 11.92 15.43
N TYR A 78 22.01 11.52 14.37
CA TYR A 78 21.34 11.04 13.15
C TYR A 78 20.82 9.62 13.33
N VAL A 79 19.61 9.36 12.82
CA VAL A 79 18.97 8.05 12.89
C VAL A 79 19.33 7.22 11.66
N HIS A 80 19.92 6.05 11.89
CA HIS A 80 20.16 5.04 10.86
C HIS A 80 18.93 4.16 10.71
N PHE A 81 18.66 3.71 9.47
CA PHE A 81 17.46 2.97 9.16
C PHE A 81 17.70 1.90 8.08
N ALA A 82 16.82 0.92 8.04
CA ALA A 82 16.73 -0.06 6.96
C ALA A 82 15.34 -0.01 6.33
N LYS A 83 15.24 -0.41 5.06
CA LYS A 83 13.96 -0.47 4.36
C LYS A 83 13.14 -1.70 4.74
N CYS A 84 11.83 -1.55 4.71
CA CYS A 84 10.84 -2.60 4.81
C CYS A 84 9.90 -2.45 3.61
N GLY A 85 9.99 -3.36 2.64
CA GLY A 85 9.29 -3.28 1.36
C GLY A 85 10.15 -2.77 0.19
N GLY A 86 9.51 -2.54 -0.94
CA GLY A 86 10.12 -2.19 -2.22
C GLY A 86 10.42 -0.71 -2.40
N ILE A 87 11.35 -0.14 -1.66
CA ILE A 87 11.66 1.29 -1.69
C ILE A 87 12.79 1.60 -2.67
N ASP A 88 12.55 2.55 -3.58
CA ASP A 88 13.55 3.08 -4.51
C ASP A 88 14.45 4.12 -3.82
N PRO A 89 15.77 3.88 -3.68
CA PRO A 89 16.66 4.81 -3.00
C PRO A 89 16.80 6.17 -3.70
N ARG A 90 16.42 6.27 -4.98
CA ARG A 90 16.52 7.54 -5.73
C ARG A 90 15.60 8.64 -5.22
N ILE A 91 14.48 8.26 -4.56
CA ILE A 91 13.50 9.22 -4.05
C ILE A 91 13.75 9.62 -2.60
N LEU A 92 14.74 9.02 -1.93
CA LEU A 92 14.97 9.19 -0.50
C LEU A 92 15.64 10.51 -0.11
N PRO A 93 16.69 10.99 -0.80
CA PRO A 93 17.35 12.23 -0.41
C PRO A 93 16.41 13.43 -0.37
N GLY A 94 16.26 14.04 0.80
CA GLY A 94 15.34 15.16 1.04
C GLY A 94 13.90 14.74 1.33
N ALA A 95 13.58 13.45 1.33
CA ALA A 95 12.24 12.99 1.68
C ALA A 95 11.94 13.30 3.14
N ARG A 96 10.72 13.79 3.39
CA ARG A 96 10.20 13.99 4.74
C ARG A 96 9.62 12.68 5.26
N VAL A 97 9.96 12.37 6.51
CA VAL A 97 9.54 11.16 7.20
C VAL A 97 9.01 11.47 8.59
N VAL A 98 8.33 10.50 9.18
CA VAL A 98 7.94 10.51 10.59
C VAL A 98 8.57 9.29 11.26
N VAL A 99 9.34 9.50 12.31
CA VAL A 99 9.88 8.44 13.17
C VAL A 99 8.90 8.22 14.31
N HIS A 100 8.31 7.04 14.39
CA HIS A 100 7.34 6.64 15.40
C HIS A 100 8.06 6.07 16.63
N GLY A 101 8.70 6.94 17.39
CA GLY A 101 9.35 6.60 18.67
C GLY A 101 8.40 6.72 19.86
N LYS A 102 8.87 7.23 21.00
CA LYS A 102 7.99 7.53 22.14
C LYS A 102 6.88 8.54 21.82
N ARG A 103 7.04 9.28 20.79
CA ARG A 103 6.07 10.13 20.10
C ARG A 103 6.48 10.27 18.64
N ASP A 104 5.59 10.75 17.81
CA ASP A 104 5.91 11.07 16.41
C ASP A 104 6.90 12.22 16.31
N LEU A 105 7.95 11.98 15.53
CA LEU A 105 9.04 12.92 15.31
C LEU A 105 9.21 13.16 13.80
N PRO A 106 8.94 14.39 13.32
CA PRO A 106 9.23 14.72 11.94
C PRO A 106 10.73 14.70 11.69
N GLY A 107 11.13 14.15 10.55
CA GLY A 107 12.52 14.06 10.13
C GLY A 107 12.68 14.25 8.63
N VAL A 108 13.92 14.43 8.21
CA VAL A 108 14.30 14.52 6.79
C VAL A 108 15.42 13.53 6.50
N ILE A 109 15.28 12.75 5.43
CA ILE A 109 16.35 11.87 4.99
C ILE A 109 17.47 12.72 4.38
N SER A 110 18.65 12.65 4.98
CA SER A 110 19.86 13.37 4.56
C SER A 110 20.82 12.46 3.81
N THR A 111 21.60 13.06 2.94
CA THR A 111 22.68 12.42 2.19
C THR A 111 23.86 13.37 2.09
N LEU A 112 25.03 12.83 1.78
CA LEU A 112 26.22 13.65 1.51
C LEU A 112 25.97 14.56 0.30
N PRO A 113 26.22 15.88 0.41
CA PRO A 113 25.98 16.80 -0.70
C PRO A 113 26.92 16.50 -1.88
N PRO A 114 26.50 16.81 -3.14
CA PRO A 114 27.24 16.40 -4.35
C PRO A 114 28.71 16.81 -4.38
N HIS A 115 29.05 17.98 -3.82
CA HIS A 115 30.42 18.48 -3.81
C HIS A 115 31.37 17.78 -2.83
N LEU A 116 30.82 16.97 -1.93
CA LEU A 116 31.55 16.11 -0.99
C LEU A 116 31.57 14.64 -1.44
N GLN A 117 30.77 14.27 -2.46
CA GLN A 117 30.75 12.93 -3.03
C GLN A 117 31.95 12.73 -3.96
N LYS A 118 32.40 11.47 -4.11
CA LYS A 118 33.37 11.11 -5.15
C LYS A 118 32.71 11.21 -6.52
N ALA A 119 33.50 11.56 -7.56
CA ALA A 119 32.99 11.78 -8.92
C ALA A 119 32.24 10.57 -9.52
N GLU A 120 32.48 9.37 -9.03
CA GLU A 120 31.83 8.12 -9.47
C GLU A 120 30.47 7.90 -8.78
N ASP A 121 30.30 8.42 -7.57
CA ASP A 121 29.09 8.22 -6.75
C ASP A 121 27.93 9.11 -7.21
N GLY A 122 28.24 10.28 -7.79
CA GLY A 122 27.24 11.23 -8.27
C GLY A 122 26.37 10.75 -9.45
N LYS A 123 26.65 9.55 -10.00
CA LYS A 123 25.88 8.93 -11.09
C LYS A 123 24.92 7.83 -10.61
N LYS A 124 24.98 7.45 -9.34
CA LYS A 124 24.15 6.38 -8.75
C LYS A 124 23.38 6.92 -7.58
N ALA A 125 22.24 6.29 -7.29
CA ALA A 125 21.54 6.54 -6.03
C ALA A 125 22.43 6.14 -4.85
N ALA A 126 22.47 6.96 -3.82
CA ALA A 126 23.17 6.60 -2.59
C ALA A 126 22.56 5.31 -2.00
N PRO A 127 23.37 4.34 -1.59
CA PRO A 127 22.90 3.18 -0.84
C PRO A 127 22.18 3.61 0.43
N ILE A 128 21.19 2.83 0.87
CA ILE A 128 20.38 3.20 2.04
C ILE A 128 21.21 3.30 3.33
N ASP A 129 22.22 2.49 3.47
CA ASP A 129 23.15 2.48 4.59
C ASP A 129 24.05 3.73 4.67
N GLU A 130 24.15 4.50 3.59
CA GLU A 130 24.82 5.81 3.54
C GLU A 130 23.86 6.99 3.82
N LEU A 131 22.57 6.71 3.94
CA LEU A 131 21.55 7.70 4.27
C LEU A 131 21.29 7.74 5.78
N SER A 132 20.83 8.86 6.27
CA SER A 132 20.43 9.01 7.67
C SER A 132 19.23 9.95 7.77
N ILE A 133 18.49 9.87 8.87
CA ILE A 133 17.38 10.78 9.16
C ILE A 133 17.87 11.82 10.14
N ASP A 134 17.72 13.08 9.78
CA ASP A 134 17.92 14.23 10.66
C ASP A 134 16.58 14.60 11.32
N LEU A 135 16.56 14.55 12.65
CA LEU A 135 15.42 14.95 13.49
C LEU A 135 15.58 16.38 14.03
N GLY A 136 16.70 17.05 13.76
CA GLY A 136 17.02 18.34 14.37
C GLY A 136 17.25 18.25 15.88
N LEU A 137 17.63 17.08 16.40
CA LEU A 137 17.81 16.81 17.83
C LEU A 137 19.30 16.58 18.15
N THR A 138 19.69 16.85 19.39
CA THR A 138 20.98 16.39 19.91
C THR A 138 20.99 14.86 20.04
N ALA A 139 22.16 14.24 20.03
CA ALA A 139 22.29 12.78 20.18
C ALA A 139 21.56 12.24 21.43
N GLN A 140 21.70 12.91 22.55
CA GLN A 140 21.04 12.50 23.77
C GLN A 140 19.51 12.57 23.65
N ALA A 141 18.99 13.67 23.12
CA ALA A 141 17.54 13.83 22.92
C ALA A 141 16.97 12.82 21.91
N ALA A 142 17.70 12.49 20.84
CA ALA A 142 17.32 11.46 19.90
C ALA A 142 17.30 10.07 20.57
N LYS A 143 18.35 9.70 21.30
CA LYS A 143 18.46 8.42 22.05
C LYS A 143 17.39 8.29 23.15
N ASP A 144 16.93 9.40 23.71
CA ASP A 144 15.86 9.39 24.72
C ASP A 144 14.47 9.13 24.12
N LEU A 145 14.26 9.45 22.84
CA LEU A 145 12.97 9.40 22.17
C LEU A 145 12.81 8.27 21.16
N VAL A 146 13.93 7.82 20.58
CA VAL A 146 13.96 6.84 19.48
C VAL A 146 14.84 5.66 19.86
N GLY A 147 14.39 4.45 19.50
CA GLY A 147 15.12 3.20 19.71
C GLY A 147 15.23 2.38 18.43
N ALA A 148 16.18 1.43 18.41
CA ALA A 148 16.23 0.43 17.34
C ALA A 148 14.94 -0.40 17.34
N GLY A 149 14.38 -0.60 16.15
CA GLY A 149 13.09 -1.25 15.96
C GLY A 149 11.90 -0.31 15.79
N ASP A 150 12.05 0.98 16.10
CA ASP A 150 10.99 1.95 15.85
C ASP A 150 10.68 2.06 14.35
N CYS A 151 9.40 2.21 14.02
CA CYS A 151 8.93 2.38 12.66
C CYS A 151 9.19 3.78 12.14
N VAL A 152 9.43 3.89 10.84
CA VAL A 152 9.52 5.19 10.15
C VAL A 152 8.67 5.13 8.89
N THR A 153 7.78 6.09 8.72
CA THR A 153 6.97 6.24 7.50
C THR A 153 7.36 7.49 6.72
N PHE A 154 7.05 7.53 5.43
CA PHE A 154 7.03 8.80 4.73
C PHE A 154 6.00 9.74 5.38
N ALA A 155 6.32 11.02 5.44
CA ALA A 155 5.36 12.01 5.94
C ALA A 155 4.11 11.99 5.05
N LYS A 156 2.95 11.77 5.64
CA LYS A 156 1.69 11.64 4.92
C LYS A 156 1.36 12.92 4.17
N HIS A 157 0.80 12.76 2.99
CA HIS A 157 0.21 13.84 2.22
C HIS A 157 -0.93 13.31 1.35
N PHE A 158 -1.93 14.13 1.13
CA PHE A 158 -2.96 13.92 0.14
C PHE A 158 -3.13 15.21 -0.65
N THR A 159 -2.83 15.17 -1.94
CA THR A 159 -2.81 16.36 -2.80
C THR A 159 -3.72 16.15 -3.99
N PRO A 160 -4.85 16.84 -4.08
CA PRO A 160 -5.62 16.94 -5.32
C PRO A 160 -4.76 17.59 -6.42
N LEU A 161 -4.72 16.94 -7.57
CA LEU A 161 -4.09 17.46 -8.77
C LEU A 161 -5.16 18.01 -9.73
N ASP A 162 -4.75 18.75 -10.75
CA ASP A 162 -5.67 19.26 -11.76
C ASP A 162 -6.48 18.10 -12.40
N GLY A 163 -7.75 18.37 -12.62
CA GLY A 163 -8.71 17.39 -13.11
C GLY A 163 -9.21 16.47 -11.99
N SER A 164 -9.23 15.15 -12.24
CA SER A 164 -9.81 14.17 -11.35
C SER A 164 -8.76 13.23 -10.72
N ARG A 165 -7.54 13.72 -10.52
CA ARG A 165 -6.42 12.93 -10.00
C ARG A 165 -6.02 13.39 -8.61
N VAL A 166 -5.41 12.49 -7.86
CA VAL A 166 -4.81 12.76 -6.56
C VAL A 166 -3.41 12.15 -6.50
N SER A 167 -2.58 12.73 -5.65
CA SER A 167 -1.29 12.18 -5.24
C SER A 167 -1.30 11.97 -3.74
N ALA A 168 -0.94 10.81 -3.29
CA ALA A 168 -0.83 10.49 -1.88
C ALA A 168 0.24 9.40 -1.66
N ASN A 169 0.64 9.21 -0.39
CA ASN A 169 1.36 8.02 0.03
C ASN A 169 0.43 6.80 -0.03
N CYS A 170 0.99 5.62 -0.03
CA CYS A 170 0.29 4.34 0.13
C CYS A 170 -0.99 4.17 -0.72
N LEU A 171 -1.06 4.80 -1.92
CA LEU A 171 -2.10 4.47 -2.90
C LEU A 171 -1.97 3.01 -3.36
N ASP A 172 -0.81 2.46 -3.28
CA ASP A 172 -0.48 1.04 -3.25
C ASP A 172 -0.61 0.57 -1.79
N ASP A 173 -1.59 -0.24 -1.38
CA ASP A 173 -2.80 -0.55 -2.15
C ASP A 173 -4.08 -0.03 -1.48
N ARG A 174 -4.01 1.14 -0.83
CA ARG A 174 -5.21 1.79 -0.25
C ARG A 174 -6.25 2.15 -1.32
N SER A 175 -5.85 2.22 -2.60
CA SER A 175 -6.78 2.36 -3.72
C SER A 175 -7.56 1.09 -3.98
N GLY A 176 -6.95 -0.09 -3.88
CA GLY A 176 -7.66 -1.37 -3.92
C GLY A 176 -8.58 -1.54 -2.74
N VAL A 177 -8.12 -1.19 -1.52
CA VAL A 177 -8.99 -1.16 -0.33
C VAL A 177 -10.22 -0.28 -0.57
N ALA A 178 -10.04 0.93 -1.11
CA ALA A 178 -11.16 1.82 -1.43
C ALA A 178 -12.10 1.21 -2.49
N ALA A 179 -11.54 0.57 -3.52
CA ALA A 179 -12.32 -0.08 -4.57
C ALA A 179 -13.16 -1.23 -4.01
N VAL A 180 -12.59 -2.07 -3.16
CA VAL A 180 -13.30 -3.18 -2.48
C VAL A 180 -14.42 -2.64 -1.58
N LEU A 181 -14.15 -1.60 -0.77
CA LEU A 181 -15.19 -0.98 0.08
C LEU A 181 -16.34 -0.39 -0.73
N LEU A 182 -16.04 0.29 -1.84
CA LEU A 182 -17.08 0.86 -2.72
C LEU A 182 -17.86 -0.22 -3.47
N ALA A 183 -17.23 -1.32 -3.87
CA ALA A 183 -17.89 -2.46 -4.47
C ALA A 183 -18.82 -3.16 -3.47
N ALA A 184 -18.39 -3.31 -2.23
CA ALA A 184 -19.14 -3.98 -1.17
C ALA A 184 -20.53 -3.38 -0.97
N GLU A 185 -20.68 -2.05 -1.09
CA GLU A 185 -21.99 -1.39 -1.01
C GLU A 185 -22.99 -1.88 -2.06
N GLN A 186 -22.51 -2.35 -3.21
CA GLN A 186 -23.33 -2.87 -4.31
C GLN A 186 -23.57 -4.39 -4.20
N LEU A 187 -22.87 -5.06 -3.30
CA LEU A 187 -22.91 -6.52 -3.15
C LEU A 187 -23.78 -7.02 -1.99
N LYS A 188 -24.46 -6.13 -1.27
CA LYS A 188 -25.26 -6.49 -0.08
C LYS A 188 -26.39 -7.48 -0.37
N ASP A 189 -26.98 -7.43 -1.57
CA ASP A 189 -28.14 -8.22 -1.96
C ASP A 189 -27.84 -9.29 -3.02
N VAL A 190 -26.56 -9.61 -3.26
CA VAL A 190 -26.21 -10.65 -4.23
C VAL A 190 -26.40 -12.05 -3.64
N PRO A 191 -26.82 -13.06 -4.44
CA PRO A 191 -27.09 -14.41 -3.98
C PRO A 191 -25.80 -15.24 -3.85
N CYS A 192 -24.79 -14.70 -3.18
CA CYS A 192 -23.55 -15.38 -2.88
C CYS A 192 -23.03 -14.99 -1.49
N ARG A 193 -22.10 -15.77 -0.97
CA ARG A 193 -21.33 -15.44 0.22
C ARG A 193 -20.15 -14.58 -0.20
N VAL A 194 -20.03 -13.40 0.35
CA VAL A 194 -18.94 -12.47 0.06
C VAL A 194 -18.07 -12.29 1.30
N THR A 195 -16.76 -12.42 1.15
CA THR A 195 -15.78 -12.01 2.15
C THR A 195 -15.00 -10.82 1.61
N LEU A 196 -15.04 -9.71 2.30
CA LEU A 196 -14.11 -8.61 2.14
C LEU A 196 -12.89 -8.93 2.99
N LEU A 197 -11.72 -8.98 2.38
CA LEU A 197 -10.47 -9.35 3.04
C LEU A 197 -9.43 -8.27 2.79
N PHE A 198 -8.97 -7.65 3.87
CA PHE A 198 -7.86 -6.71 3.81
C PHE A 198 -6.64 -7.35 4.46
N THR A 199 -5.63 -7.64 3.64
CA THR A 199 -4.46 -8.42 4.03
C THR A 199 -3.32 -7.55 4.53
N ALA A 200 -2.55 -8.10 5.45
CA ALA A 200 -1.34 -7.53 6.02
C ALA A 200 -0.09 -8.08 5.31
N GLN A 201 1.00 -7.32 5.37
CA GLN A 201 2.33 -7.78 5.01
C GLN A 201 2.46 -8.26 3.56
N GLU A 202 1.75 -7.60 2.63
CA GLU A 202 1.94 -7.82 1.20
C GLU A 202 3.35 -7.37 0.80
N GLU A 203 3.74 -6.18 1.18
CA GLU A 203 5.00 -5.49 0.86
C GLU A 203 6.26 -6.22 1.34
N VAL A 204 6.10 -7.18 2.23
CA VAL A 204 7.18 -8.02 2.76
C VAL A 204 7.03 -9.50 2.40
N GLY A 205 6.27 -9.79 1.35
CA GLY A 205 6.18 -11.11 0.71
C GLY A 205 4.82 -11.78 0.79
N THR A 206 3.73 -11.04 0.69
CA THR A 206 2.34 -11.53 0.60
C THR A 206 1.96 -12.48 1.74
N ARG A 207 2.46 -12.20 2.96
CA ARG A 207 2.35 -13.14 4.08
C ARG A 207 0.93 -13.29 4.59
N GLY A 208 0.20 -12.16 4.68
CA GLY A 208 -1.19 -12.14 5.12
C GLY A 208 -2.09 -12.92 4.18
N ALA A 209 -2.02 -12.66 2.88
CA ALA A 209 -2.83 -13.36 1.88
C ALA A 209 -2.60 -14.88 1.88
N LYS A 210 -1.35 -15.34 2.07
CA LYS A 210 -1.01 -16.77 2.14
C LYS A 210 -1.67 -17.48 3.32
N THR A 211 -1.97 -16.79 4.41
CA THR A 211 -2.52 -17.40 5.64
C THR A 211 -4.01 -17.15 5.80
N ALA A 212 -4.51 -16.01 5.32
CA ALA A 212 -5.88 -15.57 5.59
C ALA A 212 -6.97 -16.50 5.07
N LEU A 213 -6.73 -17.18 3.95
CA LEU A 213 -7.72 -18.04 3.29
C LEU A 213 -7.47 -19.55 3.54
N PHE A 214 -6.47 -19.87 4.35
CA PHE A 214 -6.22 -21.26 4.71
C PHE A 214 -7.43 -21.86 5.43
N ASP A 215 -7.94 -22.99 4.96
CA ASP A 215 -9.13 -23.72 5.48
C ASP A 215 -10.48 -22.95 5.40
N ARG A 216 -10.61 -21.89 4.63
CA ARG A 216 -11.88 -21.13 4.57
C ARG A 216 -12.90 -21.60 3.53
N GLY A 217 -12.58 -22.58 2.68
CA GLY A 217 -13.51 -23.11 1.66
C GLY A 217 -13.99 -21.99 0.71
N VAL A 218 -13.09 -21.39 -0.04
CA VAL A 218 -13.35 -20.31 -0.99
C VAL A 218 -13.55 -20.89 -2.39
N ASP A 219 -14.60 -20.46 -3.09
CA ASP A 219 -14.88 -20.91 -4.47
C ASP A 219 -14.17 -20.01 -5.50
N ALA A 220 -14.09 -18.70 -5.24
CA ALA A 220 -13.38 -17.74 -6.09
C ALA A 220 -12.78 -16.60 -5.26
N SER A 221 -11.64 -16.07 -5.72
CA SER A 221 -11.01 -14.88 -5.11
C SER A 221 -10.57 -13.90 -6.19
N VAL A 222 -10.78 -12.63 -5.93
CA VAL A 222 -10.29 -11.51 -6.76
C VAL A 222 -9.40 -10.66 -5.88
N SER A 223 -8.10 -10.65 -6.19
CA SER A 223 -7.15 -9.70 -5.59
C SER A 223 -7.15 -8.42 -6.40
N VAL A 224 -7.37 -7.32 -5.73
CA VAL A 224 -7.37 -5.97 -6.30
C VAL A 224 -6.07 -5.32 -5.85
N ASP A 225 -5.31 -4.82 -6.81
CA ASP A 225 -4.02 -4.19 -6.55
C ASP A 225 -3.72 -3.14 -7.63
N VAL A 226 -2.80 -2.24 -7.36
CA VAL A 226 -2.40 -1.21 -8.32
C VAL A 226 -1.41 -1.76 -9.34
N SER A 227 -1.25 -1.05 -10.43
CA SER A 227 -0.21 -1.34 -11.43
C SER A 227 0.30 -0.05 -12.08
N PHE A 228 1.40 -0.17 -12.83
CA PHE A 228 2.03 0.97 -13.48
C PHE A 228 1.15 1.60 -14.55
N ALA A 229 0.89 2.91 -14.43
CA ALA A 229 0.33 3.71 -15.50
C ALA A 229 1.43 4.15 -16.47
N TYR A 230 1.03 4.48 -17.70
CA TYR A 230 1.95 5.01 -18.70
C TYR A 230 2.57 6.34 -18.23
N THR A 231 3.89 6.40 -18.29
CA THR A 231 4.70 7.61 -18.09
C THR A 231 5.76 7.72 -19.20
N PRO A 232 6.28 8.93 -19.50
CA PRO A 232 7.40 9.08 -20.44
C PRO A 232 8.57 8.15 -20.09
N GLY A 233 9.06 7.39 -21.06
CA GLY A 233 10.12 6.40 -20.90
C GLY A 233 9.63 4.96 -20.68
N CYS A 234 8.36 4.74 -20.34
CA CYS A 234 7.77 3.41 -20.27
C CYS A 234 7.32 2.90 -21.65
N LYS A 235 7.41 1.58 -21.85
CA LYS A 235 6.81 0.97 -23.04
C LYS A 235 5.30 0.89 -22.86
N ALA A 236 4.54 1.45 -23.80
CA ALA A 236 3.07 1.51 -23.72
C ALA A 236 2.40 0.12 -23.53
N ARG A 237 3.03 -0.97 -24.00
CA ARG A 237 2.53 -2.34 -23.82
C ARG A 237 2.64 -2.87 -22.39
N ASP A 238 3.52 -2.26 -21.57
CA ASP A 238 3.81 -2.72 -20.22
C ASP A 238 3.07 -1.88 -19.14
N CYS A 239 2.21 -0.94 -19.56
CA CYS A 239 1.56 0.03 -18.69
C CYS A 239 0.06 0.13 -18.97
N GLY A 240 -0.72 0.38 -17.92
CA GLY A 240 -2.12 0.77 -18.03
C GLY A 240 -2.26 2.23 -18.47
N VAL A 241 -3.47 2.61 -18.87
CA VAL A 241 -3.82 3.98 -19.19
C VAL A 241 -4.84 4.48 -18.16
N MET A 242 -4.46 5.48 -17.38
CA MET A 242 -5.36 6.03 -16.37
C MET A 242 -6.69 6.50 -16.97
N GLY A 243 -7.79 6.09 -16.33
CA GLY A 243 -9.15 6.42 -16.78
C GLY A 243 -9.70 5.51 -17.89
N LYS A 244 -9.00 4.44 -18.26
CA LYS A 244 -9.42 3.47 -19.28
C LYS A 244 -9.86 2.11 -18.72
N GLY A 245 -10.24 2.08 -17.45
CA GLY A 245 -10.72 0.87 -16.76
C GLY A 245 -9.62 0.08 -16.06
N PRO A 246 -9.98 -1.01 -15.38
CA PRO A 246 -9.06 -1.86 -14.64
C PRO A 246 -8.13 -2.65 -15.58
N MET A 247 -6.97 -3.01 -15.08
CA MET A 247 -6.08 -3.97 -15.71
C MET A 247 -6.44 -5.38 -15.20
N ILE A 248 -6.73 -6.30 -16.11
CA ILE A 248 -6.99 -7.70 -15.75
C ILE A 248 -5.67 -8.48 -15.86
N GLY A 249 -5.22 -9.04 -14.73
CA GLY A 249 -4.04 -9.87 -14.65
C GLY A 249 -4.26 -11.23 -15.32
N ILE A 250 -3.30 -11.70 -16.12
CA ILE A 250 -3.27 -13.06 -16.66
C ILE A 250 -1.89 -13.63 -16.39
N SER A 251 -1.84 -14.73 -15.66
CA SER A 251 -0.59 -15.40 -15.35
C SER A 251 -0.83 -16.91 -15.16
N PRO A 252 0.24 -17.75 -15.19
CA PRO A 252 0.10 -19.18 -14.96
C PRO A 252 -0.39 -19.59 -13.57
N ILE A 253 -0.34 -18.70 -12.59
CA ILE A 253 -0.80 -18.95 -11.21
C ILE A 253 -2.26 -18.53 -10.98
N LEU A 254 -2.86 -17.79 -11.93
CA LEU A 254 -4.26 -17.37 -11.86
C LEU A 254 -5.16 -18.39 -12.56
N ASP A 255 -6.41 -18.51 -12.09
CA ASP A 255 -7.40 -19.34 -12.78
C ASP A 255 -7.66 -18.78 -14.20
N ARG A 256 -7.40 -19.61 -15.20
CA ARG A 256 -7.45 -19.19 -16.60
C ARG A 256 -8.88 -18.89 -17.07
N GLN A 257 -9.85 -19.71 -16.61
CA GLN A 257 -11.24 -19.54 -17.03
C GLN A 257 -11.81 -18.30 -16.38
N PHE A 258 -11.61 -18.14 -15.08
CA PHE A 258 -12.09 -16.97 -14.33
C PHE A 258 -11.47 -15.67 -14.83
N SER A 259 -10.16 -15.65 -15.10
CA SER A 259 -9.50 -14.49 -15.73
C SER A 259 -10.09 -14.14 -17.09
N LYS A 260 -10.45 -15.15 -17.91
CA LYS A 260 -11.13 -14.92 -19.19
C LYS A 260 -12.54 -14.34 -19.00
N GLU A 261 -13.31 -14.86 -18.07
CA GLU A 261 -14.65 -14.35 -17.75
C GLU A 261 -14.60 -12.89 -17.29
N LEU A 262 -13.65 -12.53 -16.43
CA LEU A 262 -13.41 -11.14 -16.02
C LEU A 262 -13.04 -10.24 -17.20
N LEU A 263 -12.19 -10.74 -18.11
CA LEU A 263 -11.82 -10.01 -19.32
C LEU A 263 -13.03 -9.79 -20.24
N ASP A 264 -13.80 -10.84 -20.52
CA ASP A 264 -15.00 -10.77 -21.37
C ASP A 264 -16.01 -9.78 -20.76
N LEU A 265 -16.19 -9.80 -19.44
CA LEU A 265 -17.05 -8.87 -18.72
C LEU A 265 -16.55 -7.42 -18.85
N SER A 266 -15.23 -7.19 -18.74
CA SER A 266 -14.62 -5.87 -18.89
C SER A 266 -14.81 -5.31 -20.31
N LEU A 267 -14.71 -6.13 -21.34
CA LEU A 267 -14.93 -5.72 -22.74
C LEU A 267 -16.37 -5.33 -23.05
N ILE A 268 -17.34 -5.87 -22.31
CA ILE A 268 -18.77 -5.52 -22.46
C ILE A 268 -19.09 -4.17 -21.81
N HIS A 269 -18.46 -3.86 -20.68
CA HIS A 269 -18.80 -2.71 -19.86
C HIS A 269 -17.84 -1.51 -19.98
N ILE A 270 -16.69 -1.70 -20.63
CA ILE A 270 -15.67 -0.67 -20.80
C ILE A 270 -15.45 -0.50 -22.31
N SER A 271 -15.66 0.71 -22.81
CA SER A 271 -15.61 1.06 -24.23
C SER A 271 -14.21 0.92 -24.90
N GLU A 272 -13.20 0.56 -24.13
CA GLU A 272 -11.82 0.38 -24.60
C GLU A 272 -11.27 -0.97 -24.11
N PRO A 273 -10.53 -1.71 -24.95
CA PRO A 273 -9.98 -3.01 -24.56
C PRO A 273 -8.97 -2.84 -23.41
N THR A 274 -9.23 -3.55 -22.33
CA THR A 274 -8.28 -3.70 -21.23
C THR A 274 -7.02 -4.37 -21.73
N ARG A 275 -5.86 -3.80 -21.48
CA ARG A 275 -4.59 -4.42 -21.87
C ARG A 275 -4.29 -5.58 -20.94
N LEU A 276 -4.03 -6.74 -21.54
CA LEU A 276 -3.59 -7.91 -20.83
C LEU A 276 -2.14 -7.71 -20.36
N ARG A 277 -1.87 -8.00 -19.12
CA ARG A 277 -0.51 -8.10 -18.56
C ARG A 277 -0.29 -9.55 -18.13
N CYS A 278 0.75 -10.18 -18.68
CA CYS A 278 1.30 -11.40 -18.09
C CYS A 278 2.22 -10.98 -16.95
N ILE A 279 1.91 -11.40 -15.75
CA ILE A 279 2.75 -11.26 -14.55
C ILE A 279 3.60 -12.51 -14.41
#